data_6ec91b8450de9ebff4b6c487187ba711
#
_entry.id   6ec91b8450de9ebff4b6c487187ba711
#
_cell.length_a   1.000
_cell.length_b   1.000
_cell.length_c   1.000
_cell.angle_alpha   90.00
_cell.angle_beta   90.00
_cell.angle_gamma   90.00
#
_symmetry.space_group_name_H-M   'P 1'
#
loop_
_entity.id
_entity.type
_entity.pdbx_description
1 polymer ?
#
loop_
_entity_poly.entity_id
_entity_poly.type
_entity_poly.pdbx_seq_one_letter_code
_entity_poly.pdbx_strand_id
1 'polypeptide(L)'
;EEAIETISEKMRKIRAEDPRKLYVQTWGGSQEFTTWLGLLRPAFGTPYIQTGVSPTCGKTVHSIQFITAGGFHQEPDFTHCKYLIDCGTQMGVATREGFNHQVPDCTKARERGMKLVVVDPVGNNAAAKADEWLPIRPGTDAAFALGMLNVLLNEVRIFDAEYLKHHSNAGYLVGANRKYVRDPATGKPLLYDQSDGAVKTHDDPTLKDPALEGKYSVQGQGTEPAFELIKARAAEYPAERVEEITSIPAQTIR
;
A
#
# COMPACT_ATOMS: atom_id res chain seq x y z
N GLU A 1 36.75 -7.22 21.15
CA GLU A 1 37.38 -8.58 21.23
C GLU A 1 36.56 -9.50 22.14
N GLU A 2 36.39 -9.19 23.42
CA GLU A 2 35.63 -10.00 24.41
C GLU A 2 34.23 -10.43 23.92
N ALA A 3 33.46 -9.51 23.30
CA ALA A 3 32.14 -9.83 22.77
C ALA A 3 32.19 -10.84 21.61
N ILE A 4 33.19 -10.69 20.73
CA ILE A 4 33.39 -11.61 19.60
C ILE A 4 33.81 -12.99 20.11
N GLU A 5 34.71 -13.04 21.06
CA GLU A 5 35.17 -14.30 21.67
C GLU A 5 34.01 -15.03 22.35
N THR A 6 33.24 -14.32 23.19
CA THR A 6 32.10 -14.90 23.90
C THR A 6 31.03 -15.45 22.93
N ILE A 7 30.69 -14.71 21.87
CA ILE A 7 29.73 -15.15 20.87
C ILE A 7 30.28 -16.35 20.09
N SER A 8 31.52 -16.28 19.64
CA SER A 8 32.17 -17.35 18.88
C SER A 8 32.25 -18.66 19.65
N GLU A 9 32.56 -18.58 20.94
CA GLU A 9 32.61 -19.76 21.80
C GLU A 9 31.24 -20.41 21.96
N LYS A 10 30.21 -19.63 22.24
CA LYS A 10 28.81 -20.10 22.30
C LYS A 10 28.36 -20.70 20.98
N MET A 11 28.66 -20.06 19.86
CA MET A 11 28.33 -20.59 18.53
C MET A 11 29.04 -21.90 18.23
N ARG A 12 30.33 -22.04 18.56
CA ARG A 12 31.07 -23.34 18.40
C ARG A 12 30.40 -24.45 19.20
N LYS A 13 30.00 -24.17 20.45
CA LYS A 13 29.32 -25.13 21.32
C LYS A 13 27.98 -25.57 20.72
N ILE A 14 27.14 -24.61 20.30
CA ILE A 14 25.85 -24.89 19.65
C ILE A 14 26.05 -25.71 18.38
N ARG A 15 27.04 -25.35 17.56
CA ARG A 15 27.34 -26.08 16.33
C ARG A 15 27.76 -27.54 16.57
N ALA A 16 28.52 -27.76 17.62
CA ALA A 16 28.98 -29.09 17.99
C ALA A 16 27.85 -29.98 18.54
N GLU A 17 26.89 -29.39 19.25
CA GLU A 17 25.72 -30.09 19.79
C GLU A 17 24.67 -30.37 18.71
N ASP A 18 24.14 -29.32 18.12
CA ASP A 18 23.14 -29.34 17.04
C ASP A 18 23.02 -27.94 16.42
N PRO A 19 23.49 -27.73 15.19
CA PRO A 19 23.43 -26.40 14.55
C PRO A 19 22.01 -25.86 14.38
N ARG A 20 20.98 -26.73 14.41
CA ARG A 20 19.57 -26.32 14.32
C ARG A 20 19.08 -25.55 15.56
N LYS A 21 19.81 -25.56 16.66
CA LYS A 21 19.53 -24.76 17.86
C LYS A 21 19.83 -23.27 17.66
N LEU A 22 20.54 -22.89 16.59
CA LEU A 22 20.77 -21.49 16.25
C LEU A 22 19.66 -20.98 15.32
N TYR A 23 18.90 -20.00 15.80
CA TYR A 23 17.99 -19.22 14.99
C TYR A 23 18.60 -17.83 14.75
N VAL A 24 18.64 -17.39 13.52
CA VAL A 24 19.14 -16.07 13.13
C VAL A 24 18.02 -15.27 12.50
N GLN A 25 17.70 -14.15 13.11
CA GLN A 25 16.76 -13.18 12.56
C GLN A 25 17.50 -11.91 12.21
N THR A 26 17.20 -11.38 11.04
CA THR A 26 17.87 -10.19 10.56
C THR A 26 16.94 -9.36 9.67
N TRP A 27 17.20 -8.08 9.64
CA TRP A 27 16.67 -7.17 8.64
C TRP A 27 17.49 -7.32 7.35
N GLY A 28 16.87 -7.77 6.29
CA GLY A 28 17.52 -8.02 5.00
C GLY A 28 17.76 -6.77 4.15
N GLY A 29 18.28 -5.69 4.74
CA GLY A 29 18.38 -4.41 4.04
C GLY A 29 19.67 -4.22 3.22
N SER A 30 20.78 -4.82 3.58
CA SER A 30 22.02 -4.69 2.82
C SER A 30 22.42 -5.98 2.12
N GLN A 31 22.97 -5.85 0.93
CA GLN A 31 23.47 -6.97 0.14
C GLN A 31 24.59 -7.72 0.86
N GLU A 32 25.43 -7.01 1.61
CA GLU A 32 26.47 -7.57 2.47
C GLU A 32 25.87 -8.47 3.53
N PHE A 33 24.81 -8.04 4.17
CA PHE A 33 24.13 -8.78 5.22
C PHE A 33 23.47 -10.06 4.69
N THR A 34 22.85 -10.00 3.53
CA THR A 34 22.28 -11.16 2.83
C THR A 34 23.36 -12.16 2.44
N THR A 35 24.55 -11.68 2.04
CA THR A 35 25.71 -12.50 1.73
C THR A 35 26.22 -13.23 2.99
N TRP A 36 26.36 -12.54 4.11
CA TRP A 36 26.75 -13.15 5.38
C TRP A 36 25.78 -14.23 5.83
N LEU A 37 24.49 -14.00 5.69
CA LEU A 37 23.48 -14.99 6.02
C LEU A 37 23.47 -16.18 5.06
N GLY A 38 23.71 -15.93 3.78
CA GLY A 38 23.90 -16.98 2.78
C GLY A 38 25.09 -17.88 3.11
N LEU A 39 26.14 -17.35 3.74
CA LEU A 39 27.29 -18.12 4.21
C LEU A 39 27.01 -18.88 5.50
N LEU A 40 26.18 -18.37 6.41
CA LEU A 40 25.88 -19.06 7.68
C LEU A 40 25.17 -20.40 7.47
N ARG A 41 24.30 -20.54 6.49
CA ARG A 41 23.63 -21.81 6.19
C ARG A 41 24.63 -22.92 5.88
N PRO A 42 25.50 -22.82 4.86
CA PRO A 42 26.44 -23.85 4.56
C PRO A 42 27.59 -23.93 5.58
N ALA A 43 28.07 -22.82 6.12
CA ALA A 43 29.21 -22.79 7.03
C ALA A 43 28.86 -23.20 8.46
N PHE A 44 27.74 -22.80 9.00
CA PHE A 44 27.29 -23.14 10.34
C PHE A 44 26.41 -24.39 10.35
N GLY A 45 25.55 -24.55 9.37
CA GLY A 45 24.63 -25.69 9.22
C GLY A 45 23.23 -25.46 9.80
N THR A 46 22.87 -24.21 10.16
CA THR A 46 21.51 -23.92 10.61
C THR A 46 20.56 -23.65 9.43
N PRO A 47 19.38 -24.29 9.37
CA PRO A 47 18.35 -23.96 8.39
C PRO A 47 17.50 -22.75 8.83
N TYR A 48 17.57 -22.34 10.09
CA TYR A 48 16.68 -21.34 10.69
C TYR A 48 17.26 -19.94 10.57
N ILE A 49 17.26 -19.42 9.35
CA ILE A 49 17.63 -18.04 9.05
C ILE A 49 16.41 -17.34 8.46
N GLN A 50 15.89 -16.35 9.17
CA GLN A 50 14.83 -15.48 8.68
C GLN A 50 15.39 -14.13 8.31
N THR A 51 15.21 -13.77 7.05
CA THR A 51 15.53 -12.44 6.55
C THR A 51 14.26 -11.58 6.44
N GLY A 52 14.37 -10.35 6.87
CA GLY A 52 13.31 -9.36 6.76
C GLY A 52 12.23 -9.47 7.83
N VAL A 53 11.50 -8.39 7.99
CA VAL A 53 10.29 -8.29 8.82
C VAL A 53 9.08 -8.74 8.00
N SER A 54 9.08 -10.00 7.68
CA SER A 54 8.19 -10.60 6.71
C SER A 54 6.70 -10.28 6.91
N PRO A 55 6.11 -10.28 8.14
CA PRO A 55 4.70 -9.97 8.28
C PRO A 55 4.36 -8.49 8.11
N THR A 56 5.23 -7.59 8.55
CA THR A 56 4.93 -6.15 8.64
C THR A 56 5.39 -5.34 7.42
N CYS A 57 6.49 -5.72 6.78
CA CYS A 57 7.02 -5.03 5.60
C CYS A 57 6.77 -5.85 4.34
N GLY A 58 7.42 -7.02 4.21
CA GLY A 58 7.43 -7.77 2.96
C GLY A 58 6.05 -8.24 2.50
N LYS A 59 5.24 -8.80 3.42
CA LYS A 59 3.94 -9.34 3.07
C LYS A 59 2.82 -8.31 3.04
N THR A 60 2.89 -7.26 3.83
CA THR A 60 1.83 -6.25 3.85
C THR A 60 2.07 -5.16 2.81
N VAL A 61 3.21 -4.48 2.85
CA VAL A 61 3.48 -3.36 1.95
C VAL A 61 3.76 -3.84 0.54
N HIS A 62 4.76 -4.72 0.36
CA HIS A 62 5.18 -5.10 -0.99
C HIS A 62 4.17 -5.98 -1.73
N SER A 63 3.49 -6.88 -1.02
CA SER A 63 2.44 -7.69 -1.66
C SER A 63 1.28 -6.81 -2.13
N ILE A 64 0.90 -5.80 -1.34
CA ILE A 64 -0.13 -4.86 -1.76
C ILE A 64 0.34 -4.01 -2.95
N GLN A 65 1.57 -3.53 -2.95
CA GLN A 65 2.13 -2.79 -4.08
C GLN A 65 2.12 -3.62 -5.37
N PHE A 66 2.51 -4.90 -5.32
CA PHE A 66 2.42 -5.80 -6.48
C PHE A 66 0.99 -6.01 -6.95
N ILE A 67 0.05 -6.20 -6.04
CA ILE A 67 -1.37 -6.44 -6.39
C ILE A 67 -2.02 -5.18 -6.95
N THR A 68 -1.71 -4.02 -6.41
CA THR A 68 -2.39 -2.76 -6.78
C THR A 68 -1.75 -2.05 -7.95
N ALA A 69 -0.45 -2.15 -8.13
CA ALA A 69 0.27 -1.37 -9.14
C ALA A 69 1.31 -2.16 -9.94
N GLY A 70 1.42 -3.47 -9.72
CA GLY A 70 2.33 -4.34 -10.48
C GLY A 70 3.82 -4.11 -10.21
N GLY A 71 4.18 -3.29 -9.23
CA GLY A 71 5.56 -2.92 -8.91
C GLY A 71 5.93 -3.17 -7.46
N PHE A 72 7.24 -3.38 -7.21
CA PHE A 72 7.75 -3.66 -5.87
C PHE A 72 7.88 -2.40 -5.00
N HIS A 73 8.28 -1.29 -5.61
CA HIS A 73 8.40 0.02 -4.98
C HIS A 73 7.62 1.04 -5.78
N GLN A 74 6.84 1.84 -5.09
CA GLN A 74 6.21 3.02 -5.63
C GLN A 74 6.75 4.22 -4.87
N GLU A 75 7.23 5.19 -5.61
CA GLU A 75 7.85 6.39 -5.07
C GLU A 75 7.02 7.60 -5.49
N PRO A 76 6.91 8.63 -4.64
CA PRO A 76 6.24 9.87 -5.01
C PRO A 76 6.97 10.56 -6.17
N ASP A 77 6.22 11.03 -7.16
CA ASP A 77 6.76 11.92 -8.19
C ASP A 77 6.90 13.34 -7.65
N PHE A 78 8.00 13.62 -6.99
CA PHE A 78 8.28 14.93 -6.42
C PHE A 78 8.40 16.04 -7.47
N THR A 79 8.61 15.71 -8.75
CA THR A 79 8.69 16.73 -9.81
C THR A 79 7.35 17.43 -10.01
N HIS A 80 6.26 16.68 -9.91
CA HIS A 80 4.90 17.18 -10.16
C HIS A 80 4.05 17.25 -8.89
N CYS A 81 4.51 16.67 -7.78
CA CYS A 81 3.77 16.63 -6.53
C CYS A 81 3.54 18.05 -5.98
N LYS A 82 2.28 18.37 -5.65
CA LYS A 82 1.86 19.64 -5.05
C LYS A 82 1.36 19.49 -3.63
N TYR A 83 1.01 18.27 -3.24
CA TYR A 83 0.48 17.95 -1.92
C TYR A 83 0.91 16.54 -1.53
N LEU A 84 1.65 16.42 -0.44
CA LEU A 84 2.16 15.15 0.07
C LEU A 84 1.55 14.87 1.44
N ILE A 85 0.96 13.70 1.60
CA ILE A 85 0.55 13.18 2.91
C ILE A 85 1.54 12.09 3.31
N ASP A 86 2.28 12.34 4.36
CA ASP A 86 3.32 11.44 4.90
C ASP A 86 2.77 10.74 6.14
N CYS A 87 2.52 9.43 6.06
CA CYS A 87 1.87 8.64 7.10
C CYS A 87 2.87 7.72 7.78
N GLY A 88 3.13 7.96 9.08
CA GLY A 88 3.89 7.06 9.95
C GLY A 88 5.35 6.88 9.56
N THR A 89 5.96 7.86 8.90
CA THR A 89 7.38 7.81 8.54
C THR A 89 8.13 9.07 8.96
N GLN A 90 9.42 8.95 9.17
CA GLN A 90 10.31 10.07 9.48
C GLN A 90 11.25 10.30 8.30
N MET A 91 10.76 10.97 7.28
CA MET A 91 11.50 11.22 6.06
C MET A 91 12.88 11.82 6.36
N GLY A 92 13.94 11.14 5.91
CA GLY A 92 15.33 11.57 6.07
C GLY A 92 16.02 11.16 7.37
N VAL A 93 15.35 10.54 8.34
CA VAL A 93 15.94 10.15 9.63
C VAL A 93 15.88 8.64 9.87
N ALA A 94 14.71 8.03 9.75
CA ALA A 94 14.49 6.62 10.06
C ALA A 94 13.70 5.94 8.96
N THR A 95 13.89 6.38 7.75
CA THR A 95 13.22 5.83 6.59
C THR A 95 14.07 4.79 5.91
N ARG A 96 13.40 3.91 5.23
CA ARG A 96 13.94 2.86 4.41
C ARG A 96 14.86 3.40 3.30
N GLU A 97 15.73 2.54 2.77
CA GLU A 97 16.77 2.84 1.78
C GLU A 97 16.33 3.74 0.61
N GLY A 98 15.10 3.61 0.12
CA GLY A 98 14.59 4.41 -0.99
C GLY A 98 14.25 5.85 -0.65
N PHE A 99 13.92 6.16 0.59
CA PHE A 99 13.37 7.47 0.94
C PHE A 99 14.42 8.49 1.38
N ASN A 100 15.60 8.05 1.81
CA ASN A 100 16.65 8.98 2.24
C ASN A 100 17.21 9.81 1.08
N HIS A 101 17.33 9.23 -0.12
CA HIS A 101 17.78 9.97 -1.30
C HIS A 101 16.69 10.90 -1.87
N GLN A 102 15.43 10.69 -1.52
CA GLN A 102 14.32 11.53 -1.97
C GLN A 102 14.15 12.82 -1.15
N VAL A 103 14.83 12.96 -0.01
CA VAL A 103 14.75 14.16 0.82
C VAL A 103 15.12 15.43 0.06
N PRO A 104 16.21 15.48 -0.73
CA PRO A 104 16.52 16.63 -1.57
C PRO A 104 15.40 16.98 -2.56
N ASP A 105 14.77 15.97 -3.17
CA ASP A 105 13.71 16.20 -4.14
C ASP A 105 12.40 16.65 -3.46
N CYS A 106 12.08 16.11 -2.30
CA CYS A 106 11.00 16.61 -1.45
C CYS A 106 11.25 18.07 -1.04
N THR A 107 12.47 18.42 -0.64
CA THR A 107 12.83 19.78 -0.29
C THR A 107 12.63 20.74 -1.47
N LYS A 108 13.13 20.39 -2.65
CA LYS A 108 12.92 21.17 -3.88
C LYS A 108 11.44 21.31 -4.24
N ALA A 109 10.64 20.24 -4.04
CA ALA A 109 9.20 20.30 -4.27
C ALA A 109 8.52 21.28 -3.31
N ARG A 110 8.92 21.30 -2.04
CA ARG A 110 8.43 22.27 -1.04
C ARG A 110 8.83 23.70 -1.37
N GLU A 111 10.05 23.92 -1.85
CA GLU A 111 10.50 25.24 -2.34
C GLU A 111 9.62 25.73 -3.51
N ARG A 112 9.10 24.82 -4.33
CA ARG A 112 8.12 25.14 -5.39
C ARG A 112 6.69 25.29 -4.89
N GLY A 113 6.43 25.14 -3.59
CA GLY A 113 5.13 25.32 -2.95
C GLY A 113 4.35 24.04 -2.67
N MET A 114 4.97 22.85 -2.78
CA MET A 114 4.34 21.61 -2.34
C MET A 114 3.99 21.68 -0.85
N LYS A 115 2.76 21.34 -0.50
CA LYS A 115 2.31 21.21 0.89
C LYS A 115 2.66 19.84 1.43
N LEU A 116 3.12 19.81 2.69
CA LEU A 116 3.44 18.59 3.43
C LEU A 116 2.50 18.46 4.63
N VAL A 117 1.71 17.41 4.65
CA VAL A 117 0.92 16.99 5.81
C VAL A 117 1.54 15.74 6.39
N VAL A 118 1.80 15.73 7.70
CA VAL A 118 2.34 14.57 8.40
C VAL A 118 1.27 13.98 9.31
N VAL A 119 0.96 12.71 9.10
CA VAL A 119 0.02 11.93 9.90
C VAL A 119 0.81 10.96 10.75
N ASP A 120 1.05 11.30 12.01
CA ASP A 120 1.89 10.51 12.90
C ASP A 120 1.45 10.76 14.36
N PRO A 121 1.33 9.73 15.20
CA PRO A 121 1.00 9.91 16.63
C PRO A 121 2.08 10.69 17.39
N VAL A 122 3.29 10.75 16.87
CA VAL A 122 4.43 11.43 17.48
C VAL A 122 4.83 12.66 16.65
N GLY A 123 5.01 13.79 17.32
CA GLY A 123 5.57 15.01 16.71
C GLY A 123 7.05 14.83 16.36
N ASN A 124 7.35 14.08 15.31
CA ASN A 124 8.69 13.75 14.86
C ASN A 124 9.34 14.88 14.03
N ASN A 125 10.54 14.64 13.51
CA ASN A 125 11.27 15.63 12.72
C ASN A 125 10.54 16.04 11.43
N ALA A 126 9.78 15.14 10.81
CA ALA A 126 8.98 15.47 9.64
C ALA A 126 7.79 16.34 10.04
N ALA A 127 7.09 16.00 11.14
CA ALA A 127 6.00 16.78 11.69
C ALA A 127 6.42 18.21 12.07
N ALA A 128 7.62 18.36 12.66
CA ALA A 128 8.17 19.68 13.01
C ALA A 128 8.42 20.60 11.80
N LYS A 129 8.46 20.05 10.60
CA LYS A 129 8.69 20.78 9.33
C LYS A 129 7.47 20.76 8.41
N ALA A 130 6.40 20.07 8.80
CA ALA A 130 5.18 19.99 8.02
C ALA A 130 4.42 21.32 7.97
N ASP A 131 3.61 21.50 6.94
CA ASP A 131 2.62 22.57 6.90
C ASP A 131 1.48 22.28 7.91
N GLU A 132 1.20 20.97 8.10
CA GLU A 132 0.21 20.50 9.06
C GLU A 132 0.64 19.14 9.64
N TRP A 133 0.47 18.97 10.96
CA TRP A 133 0.67 17.71 11.65
C TRP A 133 -0.66 17.22 12.23
N LEU A 134 -1.00 15.98 11.88
CA LEU A 134 -2.22 15.31 12.32
C LEU A 134 -1.84 14.19 13.31
N PRO A 135 -2.01 14.40 14.63
CA PRO A 135 -1.69 13.42 15.65
C PRO A 135 -2.74 12.29 15.70
N ILE A 136 -2.62 11.36 14.79
CA ILE A 136 -3.55 10.24 14.64
C ILE A 136 -3.46 9.27 15.83
N ARG A 137 -4.59 8.72 16.26
CA ARG A 137 -4.60 7.60 17.22
C ARG A 137 -3.93 6.36 16.58
N PRO A 138 -2.94 5.73 17.25
CA PRO A 138 -2.25 4.56 16.71
C PRO A 138 -3.21 3.44 16.26
N GLY A 139 -2.93 2.85 15.10
CA GLY A 139 -3.70 1.73 14.55
C GLY A 139 -5.01 2.11 13.88
N THR A 140 -5.26 3.39 13.58
CA THR A 140 -6.50 3.87 12.96
C THR A 140 -6.31 4.42 11.55
N ASP A 141 -5.16 4.21 10.94
CA ASP A 141 -4.79 4.71 9.61
C ASP A 141 -5.77 4.27 8.51
N ALA A 142 -6.25 3.03 8.58
CA ALA A 142 -7.23 2.53 7.63
C ALA A 142 -8.56 3.28 7.69
N ALA A 143 -9.01 3.68 8.88
CA ALA A 143 -10.22 4.48 9.03
C ALA A 143 -10.01 5.90 8.46
N PHE A 144 -8.84 6.50 8.67
CA PHE A 144 -8.48 7.79 8.09
C PHE A 144 -8.47 7.73 6.56
N ALA A 145 -7.81 6.70 5.98
CA ALA A 145 -7.78 6.50 4.53
C ALA A 145 -9.18 6.31 3.93
N LEU A 146 -10.04 5.52 4.58
CA LEU A 146 -11.43 5.33 4.14
C LEU A 146 -12.26 6.60 4.26
N GLY A 147 -12.02 7.42 5.29
CA GLY A 147 -12.65 8.73 5.43
C GLY A 147 -12.28 9.68 4.29
N MET A 148 -11.00 9.79 3.96
CA MET A 148 -10.54 10.56 2.80
C MET A 148 -11.16 10.06 1.50
N LEU A 149 -11.21 8.73 1.30
CA LEU A 149 -11.88 8.12 0.14
C LEU A 149 -13.37 8.47 0.11
N ASN A 150 -14.07 8.45 1.26
CA ASN A 150 -15.47 8.83 1.31
C ASN A 150 -15.68 10.28 0.85
N VAL A 151 -14.87 11.21 1.34
CA VAL A 151 -14.93 12.60 0.91
C VAL A 151 -14.70 12.71 -0.59
N LEU A 152 -13.62 12.11 -1.11
CA LEU A 152 -13.28 12.19 -2.53
C LEU A 152 -14.33 11.54 -3.44
N LEU A 153 -14.80 10.33 -3.11
CA LEU A 153 -15.65 9.54 -4.00
C LEU A 153 -17.13 9.84 -3.85
N ASN A 154 -17.60 10.15 -2.64
CA ASN A 154 -19.02 10.29 -2.34
C ASN A 154 -19.46 11.75 -2.08
N GLU A 155 -18.64 12.56 -1.38
CA GLU A 155 -19.03 13.94 -1.04
C GLU A 155 -18.66 14.92 -2.17
N VAL A 156 -17.39 14.97 -2.60
CA VAL A 156 -16.92 15.93 -3.62
C VAL A 156 -16.87 15.34 -5.04
N ARG A 157 -16.86 14.01 -5.16
CA ARG A 157 -16.84 13.27 -6.43
C ARG A 157 -15.70 13.69 -7.36
N ILE A 158 -14.51 13.83 -6.80
CA ILE A 158 -13.28 14.17 -7.53
C ILE A 158 -12.43 12.92 -7.69
N PHE A 159 -12.39 12.37 -8.90
CA PHE A 159 -11.53 11.25 -9.29
C PHE A 159 -11.31 11.26 -10.80
N ASP A 160 -10.21 10.70 -11.25
CA ASP A 160 -9.91 10.55 -12.67
C ASP A 160 -10.67 9.35 -13.25
N ALA A 161 -11.86 9.62 -13.77
CA ALA A 161 -12.74 8.60 -14.32
C ALA A 161 -12.11 7.90 -15.53
N GLU A 162 -11.42 8.63 -16.40
CA GLU A 162 -10.80 8.07 -17.61
C GLU A 162 -9.66 7.13 -17.24
N TYR A 163 -8.82 7.53 -16.27
CA TYR A 163 -7.79 6.64 -15.76
C TYR A 163 -8.39 5.36 -15.15
N LEU A 164 -9.42 5.50 -14.30
CA LEU A 164 -10.06 4.36 -13.65
C LEU A 164 -10.69 3.38 -14.65
N LYS A 165 -11.32 3.89 -15.71
CA LYS A 165 -11.94 3.09 -16.76
C LYS A 165 -10.94 2.24 -17.56
N HIS A 166 -9.79 2.83 -17.88
CA HIS A 166 -8.88 2.24 -18.88
C HIS A 166 -7.59 1.66 -18.27
N HIS A 167 -7.23 2.06 -17.03
CA HIS A 167 -5.96 1.67 -16.41
C HIS A 167 -6.11 0.95 -15.06
N SER A 168 -7.35 0.60 -14.69
CA SER A 168 -7.61 -0.11 -13.44
C SER A 168 -8.70 -1.19 -13.59
N ASN A 169 -8.92 -1.94 -12.52
CA ASN A 169 -10.01 -2.92 -12.42
C ASN A 169 -11.34 -2.31 -11.94
N ALA A 170 -11.43 -0.98 -11.87
CA ALA A 170 -12.60 -0.27 -11.32
C ALA A 170 -13.91 -0.61 -12.06
N GLY A 171 -13.85 -0.77 -13.39
CA GLY A 171 -15.00 -1.14 -14.22
C GLY A 171 -15.31 -2.64 -14.27
N TYR A 172 -14.50 -3.52 -13.66
CA TYR A 172 -14.76 -4.96 -13.71
C TYR A 172 -16.05 -5.31 -12.95
N LEU A 173 -16.93 -6.04 -13.61
CA LEU A 173 -18.22 -6.44 -13.04
C LEU A 173 -18.03 -7.49 -11.95
N VAL A 174 -18.66 -7.25 -10.81
CA VAL A 174 -18.64 -8.12 -9.63
C VAL A 174 -20.04 -8.64 -9.38
N GLY A 175 -20.17 -9.94 -9.22
CA GLY A 175 -21.43 -10.61 -8.90
C GLY A 175 -21.74 -10.62 -7.40
N ALA A 176 -22.92 -11.12 -7.04
CA ALA A 176 -23.37 -11.26 -5.64
C ALA A 176 -22.42 -12.09 -4.75
N ASN A 177 -21.65 -13.00 -5.34
CA ASN A 177 -20.63 -13.80 -4.66
C ASN A 177 -19.31 -13.04 -4.39
N ARG A 178 -19.27 -11.75 -4.69
CA ARG A 178 -18.10 -10.86 -4.60
C ARG A 178 -16.90 -11.30 -5.44
N LYS A 179 -17.15 -12.02 -6.52
CA LYS A 179 -16.12 -12.38 -7.50
C LYS A 179 -16.37 -11.66 -8.82
N TYR A 180 -15.29 -11.42 -9.56
CA TYR A 180 -15.42 -10.91 -10.92
C TYR A 180 -16.22 -11.85 -11.81
N VAL A 181 -17.17 -11.29 -12.54
CA VAL A 181 -17.87 -12.02 -13.61
C VAL A 181 -16.92 -12.15 -14.78
N ARG A 182 -16.78 -13.37 -15.27
CA ARG A 182 -15.81 -13.70 -16.32
C ARG A 182 -16.50 -14.26 -17.54
N ASP A 183 -15.93 -14.00 -18.69
CA ASP A 183 -16.30 -14.65 -19.92
C ASP A 183 -16.05 -16.17 -19.82
N PRO A 184 -17.05 -17.02 -20.07
CA PRO A 184 -16.91 -18.48 -19.91
C PRO A 184 -15.88 -19.11 -20.86
N ALA A 185 -15.66 -18.50 -22.05
CA ALA A 185 -14.77 -19.04 -23.06
C ALA A 185 -13.30 -18.69 -22.81
N THR A 186 -13.03 -17.47 -22.32
CA THR A 186 -11.67 -16.94 -22.18
C THR A 186 -11.21 -16.82 -20.73
N GLY A 187 -12.13 -16.85 -19.77
CA GLY A 187 -11.87 -16.59 -18.35
C GLY A 187 -11.54 -15.14 -18.02
N LYS A 188 -11.61 -14.22 -19.00
CA LYS A 188 -11.30 -12.79 -18.81
C LYS A 188 -12.41 -12.07 -18.07
N PRO A 189 -12.10 -11.06 -17.22
CA PRO A 189 -13.11 -10.26 -16.55
C PRO A 189 -13.95 -9.47 -17.57
N LEU A 190 -15.23 -9.30 -17.23
CA LEU A 190 -16.21 -8.60 -18.02
C LEU A 190 -16.45 -7.19 -17.51
N LEU A 191 -16.73 -6.28 -18.43
CA LEU A 191 -17.14 -4.89 -18.19
C LEU A 191 -18.43 -4.62 -18.96
N TYR A 192 -19.15 -3.60 -18.54
CA TYR A 192 -20.29 -3.06 -19.26
C TYR A 192 -19.86 -1.81 -20.02
N ASP A 193 -19.98 -1.81 -21.33
CA ASP A 193 -19.69 -0.65 -22.17
C ASP A 193 -20.93 0.23 -22.31
N GLN A 194 -20.86 1.43 -21.73
CA GLN A 194 -21.99 2.38 -21.78
C GLN A 194 -22.22 2.95 -23.17
N SER A 195 -21.22 2.89 -24.05
CA SER A 195 -21.32 3.45 -25.41
C SER A 195 -22.29 2.71 -26.31
N ASP A 196 -22.47 1.39 -26.09
CA ASP A 196 -23.35 0.54 -26.90
C ASP A 196 -24.22 -0.42 -26.08
N GLY A 197 -24.09 -0.40 -24.75
CA GLY A 197 -24.86 -1.26 -23.85
C GLY A 197 -24.42 -2.73 -23.85
N ALA A 198 -23.26 -3.04 -24.42
CA ALA A 198 -22.75 -4.39 -24.51
C ALA A 198 -21.85 -4.79 -23.34
N VAL A 199 -21.78 -6.09 -23.07
CA VAL A 199 -20.83 -6.67 -22.13
C VAL A 199 -19.60 -7.16 -22.90
N LYS A 200 -18.42 -6.70 -22.53
CA LYS A 200 -17.15 -6.94 -23.23
C LYS A 200 -16.07 -7.40 -22.25
N THR A 201 -15.04 -8.05 -22.74
CA THR A 201 -13.82 -8.32 -21.97
C THR A 201 -12.97 -7.06 -21.85
N HIS A 202 -12.10 -7.00 -20.84
CA HIS A 202 -11.25 -5.84 -20.60
C HIS A 202 -10.27 -5.49 -21.74
N ASP A 203 -9.98 -6.43 -22.60
CA ASP A 203 -9.08 -6.29 -23.74
C ASP A 203 -9.81 -6.32 -25.10
N ASP A 204 -11.12 -6.17 -25.10
CA ASP A 204 -11.90 -6.06 -26.34
C ASP A 204 -11.56 -4.74 -27.03
N PRO A 205 -11.10 -4.77 -28.30
CA PRO A 205 -10.70 -3.56 -29.00
C PRO A 205 -11.88 -2.61 -29.31
N THR A 206 -13.12 -3.08 -29.12
CA THR A 206 -14.33 -2.25 -29.30
C THR A 206 -14.83 -1.64 -28.00
N LEU A 207 -14.20 -1.93 -26.86
CA LEU A 207 -14.52 -1.33 -25.57
C LEU A 207 -14.16 0.16 -25.57
N LYS A 208 -15.16 1.03 -25.38
CA LYS A 208 -14.99 2.48 -25.46
C LYS A 208 -15.23 3.21 -24.15
N ASP A 209 -16.31 2.87 -23.45
CA ASP A 209 -16.75 3.57 -22.25
C ASP A 209 -17.15 2.60 -21.13
N PRO A 210 -16.16 1.98 -20.46
CA PRO A 210 -16.44 1.10 -19.34
C PRO A 210 -17.20 1.79 -18.22
N ALA A 211 -18.27 1.19 -17.74
CA ALA A 211 -19.04 1.71 -16.62
C ALA A 211 -18.26 1.63 -15.31
N LEU A 212 -18.23 2.70 -14.55
CA LEU A 212 -17.73 2.74 -13.17
C LEU A 212 -18.85 2.60 -12.14
N GLU A 213 -20.06 3.00 -12.51
CA GLU A 213 -21.23 3.03 -11.62
C GLU A 213 -22.41 2.31 -12.27
N GLY A 214 -23.38 1.90 -11.45
CA GLY A 214 -24.61 1.29 -11.93
C GLY A 214 -24.76 -0.19 -11.61
N LYS A 215 -25.94 -0.72 -11.89
CA LYS A 215 -26.26 -2.14 -11.71
C LYS A 215 -26.69 -2.75 -13.03
N TYR A 216 -26.12 -3.88 -13.36
CA TYR A 216 -26.30 -4.55 -14.64
C TYR A 216 -26.72 -6.00 -14.45
N SER A 217 -27.41 -6.55 -15.43
CA SER A 217 -27.74 -8.00 -15.45
C SER A 217 -26.84 -8.67 -16.49
N VAL A 218 -25.93 -9.53 -16.03
CA VAL A 218 -24.97 -10.22 -16.89
C VAL A 218 -24.96 -11.71 -16.57
N GLN A 219 -25.06 -12.55 -17.59
CA GLN A 219 -25.13 -14.00 -17.42
C GLN A 219 -26.23 -14.46 -16.44
N GLY A 220 -27.38 -13.76 -16.43
CA GLY A 220 -28.52 -14.08 -15.57
C GLY A 220 -28.36 -13.72 -14.10
N GLN A 221 -27.34 -12.96 -13.73
CA GLN A 221 -27.09 -12.48 -12.37
C GLN A 221 -26.97 -10.96 -12.30
N GLY A 222 -27.34 -10.38 -11.15
CA GLY A 222 -27.10 -8.96 -10.87
C GLY A 222 -25.62 -8.72 -10.63
N THR A 223 -25.10 -7.67 -11.23
CA THR A 223 -23.69 -7.28 -11.15
C THR A 223 -23.54 -5.79 -11.00
N GLU A 224 -22.41 -5.35 -10.45
CA GLU A 224 -22.02 -3.95 -10.34
C GLU A 224 -20.50 -3.79 -10.58
N PRO A 225 -20.03 -2.64 -11.07
CA PRO A 225 -18.59 -2.40 -11.20
C PRO A 225 -17.88 -2.44 -9.84
N ALA A 226 -16.62 -2.87 -9.82
CA ALA A 226 -15.80 -2.93 -8.61
C ALA A 226 -15.67 -1.55 -7.93
N PHE A 227 -15.76 -0.46 -8.68
CA PHE A 227 -15.75 0.91 -8.15
C PHE A 227 -16.93 1.20 -7.21
N GLU A 228 -18.11 0.65 -7.48
CA GLU A 228 -19.27 0.77 -6.57
C GLU A 228 -19.00 0.13 -5.20
N LEU A 229 -18.27 -0.98 -5.17
CA LEU A 229 -17.92 -1.64 -3.92
C LEU A 229 -16.99 -0.79 -3.04
N ILE A 230 -16.00 -0.10 -3.64
CA ILE A 230 -15.12 0.78 -2.87
C ILE A 230 -15.86 2.03 -2.41
N LYS A 231 -16.76 2.60 -3.23
CA LYS A 231 -17.62 3.72 -2.84
C LYS A 231 -18.53 3.36 -1.66
N ALA A 232 -19.20 2.20 -1.76
CA ALA A 232 -20.06 1.70 -0.69
C ALA A 232 -19.27 1.46 0.61
N ARG A 233 -18.06 0.89 0.51
CA ARG A 233 -17.19 0.69 1.66
C ARG A 233 -16.73 2.00 2.29
N ALA A 234 -16.34 2.97 1.48
CA ALA A 234 -15.95 4.30 1.94
C ALA A 234 -17.11 5.03 2.63
N ALA A 235 -18.34 4.90 2.12
CA ALA A 235 -19.53 5.51 2.71
C ALA A 235 -19.83 5.07 4.15
N GLU A 236 -19.30 3.94 4.60
CA GLU A 236 -19.38 3.50 6.00
C GLU A 236 -18.51 4.36 6.94
N TYR A 237 -17.65 5.22 6.38
CA TYR A 237 -16.68 6.05 7.11
C TYR A 237 -16.88 7.55 6.83
N PRO A 238 -18.03 8.13 7.20
CA PRO A 238 -18.19 9.58 7.14
C PRO A 238 -17.18 10.28 8.05
N ALA A 239 -16.82 11.51 7.75
CA ALA A 239 -15.74 12.24 8.42
C ALA A 239 -15.95 12.33 9.95
N GLU A 240 -17.18 12.45 10.42
CA GLU A 240 -17.54 12.50 11.84
C GLU A 240 -17.20 11.17 12.55
N ARG A 241 -17.54 10.04 11.93
CA ARG A 241 -17.17 8.72 12.47
C ARG A 241 -15.65 8.53 12.48
N VAL A 242 -14.97 9.02 11.45
CA VAL A 242 -13.50 8.93 11.37
C VAL A 242 -12.85 9.79 12.45
N GLU A 243 -13.38 10.97 12.76
CA GLU A 243 -12.93 11.79 13.89
C GLU A 243 -13.01 11.02 15.22
N GLU A 244 -14.13 10.34 15.50
CA GLU A 244 -14.30 9.52 16.70
C GLU A 244 -13.24 8.40 16.80
N ILE A 245 -12.91 7.79 15.67
CA ILE A 245 -11.94 6.67 15.61
C ILE A 245 -10.51 7.18 15.72
N THR A 246 -10.15 8.22 14.97
CA THR A 246 -8.78 8.65 14.70
C THR A 246 -8.30 9.80 15.58
N SER A 247 -9.24 10.58 16.12
CA SER A 247 -9.03 11.88 16.79
C SER A 247 -8.60 13.01 15.83
N ILE A 248 -8.68 12.80 14.52
CA ILE A 248 -8.47 13.86 13.53
C ILE A 248 -9.81 14.54 13.28
N PRO A 249 -9.93 15.88 13.40
CA PRO A 249 -11.19 16.57 13.23
C PRO A 249 -11.84 16.33 11.85
N ALA A 250 -13.15 16.13 11.82
CA ALA A 250 -13.91 15.89 10.58
C ALA A 250 -13.69 16.99 9.53
N GLN A 251 -13.56 18.24 9.98
CA GLN A 251 -13.28 19.38 9.10
C GLN A 251 -11.90 19.25 8.43
N THR A 252 -10.90 18.70 9.11
CA THR A 252 -9.57 18.47 8.56
C THR A 252 -9.57 17.33 7.53
N ILE A 253 -10.42 16.32 7.72
CA ILE A 253 -10.56 15.20 6.78
C ILE A 253 -11.20 15.67 5.46
N ARG A 254 -12.10 16.65 5.50
CA ARG A 254 -12.74 17.32 4.35
C ARG A 254 -11.84 18.37 3.70
#